data_33004cb26d475d20524d5b9859fdf995
#
_entry.id   33004cb26d475d20524d5b9859fdf995
#
_cell.length_a   1.000
_cell.length_b   1.000
_cell.length_c   1.000
_cell.angle_alpha   90.00
_cell.angle_beta   90.00
_cell.angle_gamma   90.00
#
_symmetry.space_group_name_H-M   'P 1'
#
loop_
_entity.id
_entity.type
_entity.pdbx_description
1 polymer ?
#
loop_
_entity_poly.entity_id
_entity_poly.type
_entity_poly.pdbx_seq_one_letter_code
_entity_poly.pdbx_strand_id
1 'polypeptide(L)'
;MRHKIFVPLLATALMAGYGATTLRAQQDPNEEVNTRGAFLTSRPPVSGGVGANTSSGNKSSNKTTPKTSGRTSRRTTAASNKNSGRNTNKGTGATVSVVKNYSNSPIGLGYTLYMRNSMGDAVRVDPDREFRSGDGVRLSMESNTDGYLYVFHTENDGPPELIYPDARINEGDNEIDAHVPYEVPSPFEEREGYRWFFFNENPANEHLYIVVTREPIPGIPTGDDLVRFCNKPSNSCPIHASSADWAKIKTALNGRVKVSKSKSYGQTQTLGEREATTRGLGLDQSAPEPSVVRMNVSTTDSILVTTLNLVHR
;
A
#
# COMPACT_ATOMS: atom_id res chain seq x y z
N MET A 1 14.65 -23.08 -81.97
CA MET A 1 15.10 -22.57 -80.66
C MET A 1 14.54 -21.14 -80.45
N ARG A 2 13.51 -20.98 -79.64
CA ARG A 2 12.88 -19.66 -79.35
C ARG A 2 13.08 -19.35 -77.88
N HIS A 3 13.92 -18.38 -77.59
CA HIS A 3 14.15 -17.86 -76.27
C HIS A 3 12.98 -16.92 -75.86
N LYS A 4 12.26 -17.27 -74.77
CA LYS A 4 11.29 -16.38 -74.13
C LYS A 4 12.00 -15.57 -73.02
N ILE A 5 12.06 -14.29 -73.19
CA ILE A 5 12.58 -13.33 -72.24
C ILE A 5 11.43 -13.05 -71.24
N PHE A 6 11.62 -13.43 -69.96
CA PHE A 6 10.75 -13.04 -68.86
C PHE A 6 11.24 -11.75 -68.28
N VAL A 7 10.41 -10.70 -68.30
CA VAL A 7 10.61 -9.46 -67.62
C VAL A 7 9.93 -9.56 -66.24
N PRO A 8 10.65 -9.38 -65.12
CA PRO A 8 9.98 -9.33 -63.85
C PRO A 8 9.41 -7.94 -63.59
N LEU A 9 8.10 -7.86 -63.34
CA LEU A 9 7.37 -6.70 -62.91
C LEU A 9 7.72 -6.41 -61.47
N LEU A 10 8.43 -5.29 -61.20
CA LEU A 10 8.81 -4.85 -59.87
C LEU A 10 7.59 -4.12 -59.26
N ALA A 11 6.84 -4.76 -58.40
CA ALA A 11 5.77 -4.17 -57.62
C ALA A 11 6.37 -3.47 -56.37
N THR A 12 6.52 -2.18 -56.42
CA THR A 12 6.86 -1.34 -55.25
C THR A 12 5.63 -1.18 -54.37
N ALA A 13 5.57 -1.97 -53.28
CA ALA A 13 4.60 -1.78 -52.22
C ALA A 13 5.03 -0.59 -51.34
N LEU A 14 4.31 0.52 -51.46
CA LEU A 14 4.40 1.64 -50.54
C LEU A 14 3.78 1.22 -49.19
N MET A 15 4.61 0.86 -48.22
CA MET A 15 4.21 0.69 -46.81
C MET A 15 4.00 2.06 -46.22
N ALA A 16 2.76 2.56 -46.21
CA ALA A 16 2.37 3.68 -45.37
C ALA A 16 2.41 3.25 -43.89
N GLY A 17 3.51 3.55 -43.23
CA GLY A 17 3.65 3.38 -41.78
C GLY A 17 2.65 4.29 -41.06
N TYR A 18 1.53 3.73 -40.62
CA TYR A 18 0.69 4.37 -39.62
C TYR A 18 1.43 4.31 -38.29
N GLY A 19 2.18 5.35 -37.98
CA GLY A 19 2.67 5.60 -36.63
C GLY A 19 1.48 5.81 -35.70
N ALA A 20 1.12 4.78 -34.95
CA ALA A 20 0.21 4.91 -33.83
C ALA A 20 0.90 5.76 -32.78
N THR A 21 0.72 7.09 -32.84
CA THR A 21 1.03 7.97 -31.73
C THR A 21 0.05 7.62 -30.62
N THR A 22 0.52 6.87 -29.63
CA THR A 22 -0.19 6.72 -28.37
C THR A 22 -0.33 8.11 -27.76
N LEU A 23 -1.47 8.74 -27.94
CA LEU A 23 -1.88 9.92 -27.19
C LEU A 23 -1.88 9.51 -25.72
N ARG A 24 -0.78 9.77 -25.02
CA ARG A 24 -0.75 9.80 -23.57
C ARG A 24 -1.72 10.92 -23.20
N ALA A 25 -2.90 10.57 -22.71
CA ALA A 25 -3.84 11.55 -22.17
C ALA A 25 -3.09 12.36 -21.12
N GLN A 26 -2.86 13.63 -21.41
CA GLN A 26 -2.21 14.57 -20.50
C GLN A 26 -3.22 14.79 -19.37
N GLN A 27 -2.93 14.26 -18.20
CA GLN A 27 -3.80 14.38 -17.03
C GLN A 27 -3.86 15.85 -16.63
N ASP A 28 -5.07 16.37 -16.38
CA ASP A 28 -5.27 17.78 -15.99
C ASP A 28 -4.54 18.02 -14.65
N PRO A 29 -3.62 19.03 -14.59
CA PRO A 29 -2.91 19.34 -13.35
C PRO A 29 -3.83 19.61 -12.16
N ASN A 30 -5.02 20.17 -12.40
CA ASN A 30 -6.00 20.42 -11.34
C ASN A 30 -6.61 19.11 -10.82
N GLU A 31 -6.81 18.12 -11.67
CA GLU A 31 -7.30 16.80 -11.27
C GLU A 31 -6.27 16.07 -10.40
N GLU A 32 -5.00 16.21 -10.72
CA GLU A 32 -3.89 15.65 -9.93
C GLU A 32 -3.85 16.23 -8.51
N VAL A 33 -3.90 17.57 -8.39
CA VAL A 33 -3.93 18.27 -7.09
C VAL A 33 -5.17 17.89 -6.28
N ASN A 34 -6.33 17.84 -6.91
CA ASN A 34 -7.59 17.47 -6.25
C ASN A 34 -7.57 16.02 -5.75
N THR A 35 -6.99 15.09 -6.52
CA THR A 35 -6.87 13.67 -6.14
C THR A 35 -6.02 13.50 -4.89
N ARG A 36 -4.83 14.12 -4.87
CA ARG A 36 -3.93 14.08 -3.73
C ARG A 36 -4.55 14.79 -2.52
N GLY A 37 -5.12 15.96 -2.72
CA GLY A 37 -5.80 16.71 -1.66
C GLY A 37 -6.93 15.90 -1.03
N ALA A 38 -7.78 15.25 -1.83
CA ALA A 38 -8.88 14.42 -1.32
C ALA A 38 -8.37 13.22 -0.50
N PHE A 39 -7.28 12.59 -0.92
CA PHE A 39 -6.65 11.50 -0.16
C PHE A 39 -6.07 11.99 1.17
N LEU A 40 -5.30 13.08 1.17
CA LEU A 40 -4.63 13.58 2.36
C LEU A 40 -5.60 14.19 3.38
N THR A 41 -6.67 14.85 2.92
CA THR A 41 -7.69 15.40 3.81
C THR A 41 -8.56 14.34 4.46
N SER A 42 -8.56 13.09 3.96
CA SER A 42 -9.23 11.97 4.63
C SER A 42 -8.41 11.42 5.82
N ARG A 43 -7.12 11.76 5.94
CA ARG A 43 -6.34 11.44 7.13
C ARG A 43 -6.90 12.17 8.37
N PRO A 44 -6.79 11.59 9.58
CA PRO A 44 -7.13 12.28 10.81
C PRO A 44 -6.40 13.64 10.90
N PRO A 45 -7.06 14.67 11.44
CA PRO A 45 -6.37 15.92 11.73
C PRO A 45 -5.25 15.69 12.74
N VAL A 46 -4.22 16.54 12.69
CA VAL A 46 -3.13 16.50 13.66
C VAL A 46 -3.75 16.60 15.06
N SER A 47 -3.48 15.63 15.92
CA SER A 47 -3.88 15.65 17.32
C SER A 47 -3.11 16.80 18.00
N GLY A 48 -3.65 18.01 17.92
CA GLY A 48 -3.08 19.19 18.54
C GLY A 48 -3.06 18.98 20.03
N GLY A 49 -1.89 19.12 20.64
CA GLY A 49 -1.78 19.34 22.06
C GLY A 49 -2.76 20.44 22.44
N VAL A 50 -3.50 20.18 23.50
CA VAL A 50 -4.47 21.01 24.22
C VAL A 50 -4.65 22.41 23.61
N GLY A 51 -5.69 22.56 22.81
CA GLY A 51 -6.08 23.85 22.26
C GLY A 51 -6.33 24.85 23.35
N ALA A 52 -5.63 25.97 23.29
CA ALA A 52 -5.99 27.16 24.03
C ALA A 52 -7.42 27.54 23.65
N ASN A 53 -8.38 27.25 24.53
CA ASN A 53 -9.71 27.81 24.48
C ASN A 53 -9.62 29.32 24.57
N THR A 54 -9.68 30.00 23.43
CA THR A 54 -10.08 31.40 23.40
C THR A 54 -11.60 31.48 23.59
N SER A 55 -12.09 31.27 24.78
CA SER A 55 -13.38 31.77 25.18
C SER A 55 -13.21 33.21 25.70
N SER A 56 -13.59 34.16 24.85
CA SER A 56 -13.85 35.55 25.20
C SER A 56 -14.93 35.61 26.27
N GLY A 57 -14.61 36.32 27.38
CA GLY A 57 -15.59 37.06 28.18
C GLY A 57 -16.04 36.44 29.49
N ASN A 58 -15.55 36.73 30.59
CA ASN A 58 -16.07 37.78 31.48
C ASN A 58 -15.30 37.85 32.82
N LYS A 59 -14.95 39.08 33.22
CA LYS A 59 -14.33 39.39 34.49
C LYS A 59 -15.28 39.08 35.67
N SER A 60 -14.78 38.36 36.68
CA SER A 60 -15.11 38.68 38.05
C SER A 60 -13.96 38.29 38.98
N SER A 61 -13.49 39.26 39.68
CA SER A 61 -12.46 39.25 40.72
C SER A 61 -12.92 38.45 41.93
N ASN A 62 -12.07 37.55 42.47
CA ASN A 62 -11.90 37.48 43.93
C ASN A 62 -10.52 36.88 44.30
N LYS A 63 -9.89 37.64 45.15
CA LYS A 63 -8.59 37.57 45.78
C LYS A 63 -8.65 36.62 46.98
N THR A 64 -7.79 35.61 47.09
CA THR A 64 -7.18 35.22 48.39
C THR A 64 -5.96 34.34 48.20
N THR A 65 -4.92 34.71 48.90
CA THR A 65 -3.55 34.18 48.94
C THR A 65 -3.38 33.03 49.95
N PRO A 66 -2.17 32.50 50.15
CA PRO A 66 -1.84 31.07 50.00
C PRO A 66 -1.55 30.37 51.36
N LYS A 67 -1.48 29.03 51.37
CA LYS A 67 -0.78 28.32 52.46
C LYS A 67 0.02 27.14 51.97
N THR A 68 1.24 27.19 52.37
CA THR A 68 2.37 26.29 52.29
C THR A 68 2.18 24.94 53.01
N SER A 69 2.91 23.96 52.60
CA SER A 69 3.49 22.75 53.25
C SER A 69 2.86 21.44 52.73
N GLY A 70 3.60 20.37 52.47
CA GLY A 70 4.88 19.89 52.86
C GLY A 70 5.07 18.50 52.20
N ARG A 71 6.22 18.29 51.72
CA ARG A 71 7.06 17.08 51.61
C ARG A 71 6.46 15.74 52.06
N THR A 72 6.41 14.71 51.17
CA THR A 72 7.12 13.44 51.44
C THR A 72 7.22 12.55 50.19
N SER A 73 8.42 12.11 49.93
CA SER A 73 8.79 11.04 49.00
C SER A 73 8.12 9.70 49.38
N ARG A 74 7.62 8.99 48.40
CA ARG A 74 7.69 7.49 48.45
C ARG A 74 7.82 6.90 47.05
N ARG A 75 8.95 6.30 46.90
CA ARG A 75 9.36 5.37 45.82
C ARG A 75 8.61 4.07 46.04
N THR A 76 7.89 3.56 45.02
CA THR A 76 7.55 2.14 44.93
C THR A 76 7.55 1.70 43.48
N THR A 77 8.50 0.89 43.20
CA THR A 77 8.65 -0.29 42.33
C THR A 77 7.50 -0.70 41.38
N ALA A 78 7.97 -1.07 40.20
CA ALA A 78 7.31 -1.73 39.09
C ALA A 78 6.33 -2.85 39.51
N ALA A 79 5.21 -2.91 38.80
CA ALA A 79 4.48 -4.16 38.58
C ALA A 79 3.93 -4.17 37.16
N SER A 80 4.52 -5.05 36.39
CA SER A 80 4.02 -5.56 35.13
C SER A 80 2.61 -6.11 35.33
N ASN A 81 1.63 -5.62 34.62
CA ASN A 81 0.30 -6.22 34.59
C ASN A 81 0.01 -6.70 33.17
N LYS A 82 0.38 -7.95 32.90
CA LYS A 82 -0.17 -8.77 31.83
C LYS A 82 -1.60 -9.09 32.20
N ASN A 83 -2.58 -8.53 31.53
CA ASN A 83 -3.95 -9.01 31.64
C ASN A 83 -4.44 -9.43 30.23
N SER A 84 -4.07 -10.68 29.86
CA SER A 84 -4.70 -11.42 28.79
C SER A 84 -5.97 -12.05 29.38
N GLY A 85 -7.07 -11.33 29.29
CA GLY A 85 -8.39 -11.82 29.67
C GLY A 85 -9.05 -12.54 28.51
N ARG A 86 -8.72 -13.83 28.32
CA ARG A 86 -9.46 -14.75 27.45
C ARG A 86 -10.82 -15.03 28.09
N ASN A 87 -11.86 -14.33 27.64
CA ASN A 87 -13.22 -14.58 28.08
C ASN A 87 -13.85 -15.66 27.19
N THR A 88 -13.79 -16.89 27.63
CA THR A 88 -14.50 -18.04 27.02
C THR A 88 -15.94 -18.03 27.50
N ASN A 89 -16.83 -17.29 26.85
CA ASN A 89 -18.26 -17.52 26.98
C ASN A 89 -18.75 -18.36 25.80
N LYS A 90 -18.99 -19.64 26.07
CA LYS A 90 -19.68 -20.59 25.21
C LYS A 90 -21.18 -20.31 25.33
N GLY A 91 -21.69 -19.50 24.42
CA GLY A 91 -23.11 -19.15 24.28
C GLY A 91 -23.46 -19.14 22.80
N THR A 92 -24.41 -19.98 22.44
CA THR A 92 -25.17 -20.13 21.21
C THR A 92 -25.05 -19.00 20.18
N GLY A 93 -24.64 -19.43 18.97
CA GLY A 93 -24.34 -18.61 17.79
C GLY A 93 -25.36 -17.53 17.45
N ALA A 94 -24.95 -16.31 17.69
CA ALA A 94 -25.30 -15.20 16.85
C ALA A 94 -23.96 -14.68 16.30
N THR A 95 -23.68 -14.92 15.03
CA THR A 95 -22.65 -14.22 14.31
C THR A 95 -23.01 -12.75 14.34
N VAL A 96 -22.42 -12.01 15.26
CA VAL A 96 -22.45 -10.54 15.22
C VAL A 96 -21.60 -10.18 14.01
N SER A 97 -22.22 -9.97 12.86
CA SER A 97 -21.61 -9.33 11.74
C SER A 97 -21.22 -7.93 12.22
N VAL A 98 -19.95 -7.69 12.46
CA VAL A 98 -19.43 -6.34 12.63
C VAL A 98 -19.69 -5.65 11.30
N VAL A 99 -20.73 -4.81 11.25
CA VAL A 99 -21.00 -3.96 10.07
C VAL A 99 -19.86 -2.95 10.04
N LYS A 100 -18.83 -3.22 9.24
CA LYS A 100 -17.80 -2.24 8.92
C LYS A 100 -18.51 -1.08 8.21
N ASN A 101 -18.46 0.09 8.80
CA ASN A 101 -18.93 1.32 8.17
C ASN A 101 -17.91 1.73 7.10
N TYR A 102 -17.99 1.11 5.94
CA TYR A 102 -17.24 1.59 4.78
C TYR A 102 -17.67 3.01 4.47
N SER A 103 -16.73 3.94 4.50
CA SER A 103 -16.98 5.32 4.06
C SER A 103 -17.53 5.27 2.63
N ASN A 104 -18.56 6.08 2.32
CA ASN A 104 -19.09 6.24 0.95
C ASN A 104 -18.08 6.95 0.02
N SER A 105 -16.81 7.00 0.38
CA SER A 105 -15.74 7.62 -0.39
C SER A 105 -15.18 6.64 -1.41
N PRO A 106 -14.65 7.11 -2.55
CA PRO A 106 -13.89 6.27 -3.47
C PRO A 106 -12.70 5.63 -2.76
N ILE A 107 -12.39 4.38 -3.09
CA ILE A 107 -11.17 3.73 -2.59
C ILE A 107 -9.96 4.49 -3.13
N GLY A 108 -9.07 4.88 -2.22
CA GLY A 108 -7.80 5.51 -2.51
C GLY A 108 -6.63 4.72 -1.94
N LEU A 109 -5.54 4.71 -2.68
CA LEU A 109 -4.27 4.08 -2.29
C LEU A 109 -3.14 5.09 -2.48
N GLY A 110 -2.45 5.42 -1.40
CA GLY A 110 -1.16 6.08 -1.43
C GLY A 110 -0.04 5.05 -1.34
N TYR A 111 1.01 5.18 -2.13
CA TYR A 111 2.18 4.33 -1.98
C TYR A 111 3.49 5.08 -2.19
N THR A 112 4.54 4.57 -1.55
CA THR A 112 5.91 5.05 -1.66
C THR A 112 6.84 3.88 -1.88
N LEU A 113 7.68 3.95 -2.91
CA LEU A 113 8.74 2.99 -3.11
C LEU A 113 10.01 3.50 -2.42
N TYR A 114 10.53 2.70 -1.52
CA TYR A 114 11.82 2.93 -0.88
C TYR A 114 12.88 2.04 -1.50
N MET A 115 14.08 2.57 -1.62
CA MET A 115 15.27 1.82 -1.99
C MET A 115 16.27 1.88 -0.84
N ARG A 116 16.97 0.77 -0.61
CA ARG A 116 18.04 0.68 0.39
C ARG A 116 19.26 1.44 -0.11
N ASN A 117 19.72 2.43 0.65
CA ASN A 117 20.97 3.12 0.36
C ASN A 117 22.18 2.34 0.90
N SER A 118 23.38 2.83 0.65
CA SER A 118 24.63 2.19 1.13
C SER A 118 24.79 2.15 2.65
N MET A 119 24.04 2.99 3.38
CA MET A 119 24.00 3.00 4.85
C MET A 119 22.92 2.07 5.42
N GLY A 120 22.10 1.46 4.55
CA GLY A 120 20.99 0.60 4.94
C GLY A 120 19.67 1.32 5.16
N ASP A 121 19.61 2.65 4.96
CA ASP A 121 18.40 3.42 5.15
C ASP A 121 17.43 3.25 3.97
N ALA A 122 16.14 3.41 4.25
CA ALA A 122 15.08 3.45 3.27
C ALA A 122 14.97 4.87 2.68
N VAL A 123 15.25 5.03 1.39
CA VAL A 123 15.19 6.31 0.68
C VAL A 123 14.09 6.25 -0.39
N ARG A 124 13.25 7.28 -0.43
CA ARG A 124 12.18 7.41 -1.44
C ARG A 124 12.78 7.51 -2.83
N VAL A 125 12.30 6.69 -3.75
CA VAL A 125 12.76 6.69 -5.14
C VAL A 125 11.58 6.82 -6.11
N ASP A 126 11.88 7.32 -7.30
CA ASP A 126 10.93 7.32 -8.39
C ASP A 126 10.67 5.87 -8.84
N PRO A 127 9.44 5.37 -8.80
CA PRO A 127 9.14 4.02 -9.26
C PRO A 127 9.36 3.82 -10.77
N ASP A 128 9.37 4.90 -11.55
CA ASP A 128 9.60 4.84 -13.01
C ASP A 128 11.12 4.79 -13.37
N ARG A 129 12.03 4.77 -12.38
CA ARG A 129 13.48 4.64 -12.60
C ARG A 129 13.84 3.22 -13.06
N GLU A 130 15.02 3.07 -13.65
CA GLU A 130 15.63 1.76 -13.87
C GLU A 130 16.33 1.26 -12.60
N PHE A 131 16.19 -0.02 -12.31
CA PHE A 131 16.83 -0.71 -11.18
C PHE A 131 17.95 -1.61 -11.69
N ARG A 132 18.90 -1.93 -10.81
CA ARG A 132 20.06 -2.75 -11.12
C ARG A 132 20.11 -3.96 -10.19
N SER A 133 20.83 -4.99 -10.60
CA SER A 133 21.15 -6.12 -9.74
C SER A 133 21.74 -5.66 -8.40
N GLY A 134 21.20 -6.20 -7.32
CA GLY A 134 21.57 -5.84 -5.94
C GLY A 134 20.83 -4.63 -5.36
N ASP A 135 20.09 -3.85 -6.15
CA ASP A 135 19.20 -2.84 -5.60
C ASP A 135 18.12 -3.52 -4.74
N GLY A 136 17.95 -3.06 -3.50
CA GLY A 136 16.93 -3.55 -2.59
C GLY A 136 15.77 -2.56 -2.50
N VAL A 137 14.55 -3.01 -2.74
CA VAL A 137 13.35 -2.15 -2.69
C VAL A 137 12.34 -2.65 -1.67
N ARG A 138 11.54 -1.72 -1.16
CA ARG A 138 10.41 -1.97 -0.25
C ARG A 138 9.28 -1.01 -0.57
N LEU A 139 8.05 -1.51 -0.57
CA LEU A 139 6.85 -0.76 -0.90
C LEU A 139 6.08 -0.45 0.38
N SER A 140 5.84 0.82 0.67
CA SER A 140 4.93 1.28 1.71
C SER A 140 3.60 1.68 1.08
N MET A 141 2.49 1.23 1.64
CA MET A 141 1.14 1.38 1.13
C MET A 141 0.22 1.86 2.23
N GLU A 142 -0.67 2.80 1.90
CA GLU A 142 -1.67 3.40 2.78
C GLU A 142 -3.00 3.48 2.03
N SER A 143 -4.06 2.92 2.60
CA SER A 143 -5.43 3.06 2.08
C SER A 143 -6.18 4.17 2.81
N ASN A 144 -7.10 4.85 2.15
CA ASN A 144 -8.02 5.81 2.79
C ASN A 144 -9.28 5.15 3.38
N THR A 145 -9.37 3.84 3.33
CA THR A 145 -10.52 3.07 3.82
C THR A 145 -10.04 1.77 4.43
N ASP A 146 -10.78 1.27 5.40
CA ASP A 146 -10.64 -0.08 5.89
C ASP A 146 -10.92 -1.09 4.76
N GLY A 147 -10.35 -2.27 4.84
CA GLY A 147 -10.55 -3.29 3.83
C GLY A 147 -9.48 -4.37 3.85
N TYR A 148 -9.12 -4.85 2.67
CA TYR A 148 -8.15 -5.92 2.48
C TYR A 148 -7.12 -5.53 1.44
N LEU A 149 -5.85 -5.79 1.73
CA LEU A 149 -4.72 -5.49 0.85
C LEU A 149 -4.14 -6.79 0.30
N TYR A 150 -3.88 -6.82 -1.00
CA TYR A 150 -3.15 -7.91 -1.66
C TYR A 150 -2.07 -7.32 -2.55
N VAL A 151 -0.94 -7.99 -2.63
CA VAL A 151 0.11 -7.69 -3.60
C VAL A 151 0.46 -8.96 -4.35
N PHE A 152 0.29 -8.92 -5.66
CA PHE A 152 0.74 -9.98 -6.56
C PHE A 152 1.96 -9.51 -7.32
N HIS A 153 2.85 -10.42 -7.60
CA HIS A 153 4.04 -10.21 -8.38
C HIS A 153 4.01 -11.06 -9.65
N THR A 154 4.49 -10.50 -10.74
CA THR A 154 4.81 -11.26 -11.97
C THR A 154 6.14 -10.77 -12.52
N GLU A 155 6.94 -11.70 -13.00
CA GLU A 155 8.14 -11.42 -13.76
C GLU A 155 7.82 -11.60 -15.25
N ASN A 156 8.06 -10.59 -16.09
CA ASN A 156 7.89 -10.63 -17.55
C ASN A 156 6.55 -11.25 -18.01
N ASP A 157 5.43 -10.85 -17.42
CA ASP A 157 4.09 -11.42 -17.70
C ASP A 157 3.93 -12.91 -17.34
N GLY A 158 4.78 -13.42 -16.47
CA GLY A 158 4.67 -14.76 -15.89
C GLY A 158 3.40 -14.96 -15.04
N PRO A 159 3.23 -16.16 -14.45
CA PRO A 159 2.09 -16.42 -13.58
C PRO A 159 2.15 -15.54 -12.33
N PRO A 160 0.99 -14.99 -11.88
CA PRO A 160 0.96 -14.12 -10.72
C PRO A 160 1.17 -14.91 -9.42
N GLU A 161 2.11 -14.47 -8.62
CA GLU A 161 2.36 -14.95 -7.26
C GLU A 161 1.81 -13.97 -6.24
N LEU A 162 1.10 -14.48 -5.23
CA LEU A 162 0.64 -13.69 -4.09
C LEU A 162 1.80 -13.51 -3.11
N ILE A 163 2.40 -12.31 -3.07
CA ILE A 163 3.49 -11.99 -2.15
C ILE A 163 3.03 -11.30 -0.86
N TYR A 164 1.78 -10.82 -0.84
CA TYR A 164 1.11 -10.32 0.35
C TYR A 164 -0.40 -10.58 0.23
N PRO A 165 -1.08 -11.13 1.27
CA PRO A 165 -0.52 -11.54 2.55
C PRO A 165 0.48 -12.70 2.46
N ASP A 166 1.35 -12.78 3.46
CA ASP A 166 2.33 -13.86 3.62
C ASP A 166 2.03 -14.63 4.90
N ALA A 167 1.90 -15.96 4.81
CA ALA A 167 1.61 -16.83 5.95
C ALA A 167 2.63 -16.72 7.10
N ARG A 168 3.82 -16.21 6.83
CA ARG A 168 4.91 -16.03 7.80
C ARG A 168 4.83 -14.69 8.55
N ILE A 169 3.99 -13.77 8.08
CA ILE A 169 3.89 -12.39 8.58
C ILE A 169 2.48 -12.14 9.06
N ASN A 170 2.33 -11.62 10.28
CA ASN A 170 1.05 -11.26 10.88
C ASN A 170 -0.02 -12.37 10.75
N GLU A 171 0.40 -13.64 10.94
CA GLU A 171 -0.50 -14.82 10.84
C GLU A 171 -1.27 -14.90 9.50
N GLY A 172 -0.70 -14.33 8.44
CA GLY A 172 -1.32 -14.30 7.11
C GLY A 172 -2.50 -13.33 6.98
N ASP A 173 -2.70 -12.46 7.96
CA ASP A 173 -3.75 -11.45 7.92
C ASP A 173 -3.42 -10.35 6.93
N ASN A 174 -4.45 -9.89 6.21
CA ASN A 174 -4.36 -8.82 5.23
C ASN A 174 -5.47 -7.78 5.39
N GLU A 175 -6.17 -7.82 6.49
CA GLU A 175 -7.10 -6.76 6.87
C GLU A 175 -6.32 -5.48 7.15
N ILE A 176 -6.78 -4.36 6.60
CA ILE A 176 -6.12 -3.07 6.71
C ILE A 176 -7.06 -2.02 7.28
N ASP A 177 -6.50 -1.15 8.11
CA ASP A 177 -7.18 0.02 8.64
C ASP A 177 -6.85 1.25 7.79
N ALA A 178 -7.81 2.18 7.69
CA ALA A 178 -7.65 3.42 6.98
C ALA A 178 -6.46 4.24 7.54
N HIS A 179 -5.61 4.72 6.63
CA HIS A 179 -4.45 5.54 6.91
C HIS A 179 -3.37 4.90 7.80
N VAL A 180 -3.43 3.59 8.02
CA VAL A 180 -2.32 2.83 8.59
C VAL A 180 -1.40 2.38 7.44
N PRO A 181 -0.08 2.65 7.50
CA PRO A 181 0.83 2.21 6.46
C PRO A 181 1.23 0.76 6.64
N TYR A 182 1.26 0.01 5.53
CA TYR A 182 1.70 -1.38 5.44
C TYR A 182 2.92 -1.45 4.53
N GLU A 183 3.97 -2.13 4.97
CA GLU A 183 5.20 -2.26 4.18
C GLU A 183 5.44 -3.71 3.74
N VAL A 184 5.77 -3.87 2.45
CA VAL A 184 6.07 -5.17 1.84
C VAL A 184 7.41 -5.07 1.10
N PRO A 185 8.41 -5.93 1.44
CA PRO A 185 8.44 -6.85 2.58
C PRO A 185 8.36 -6.12 3.92
N SER A 186 8.03 -6.86 4.97
CA SER A 186 8.01 -6.27 6.31
C SER A 186 9.40 -5.79 6.73
N PRO A 187 9.54 -4.56 7.25
CA PRO A 187 10.80 -4.07 7.81
C PRO A 187 11.21 -4.78 9.10
N PHE A 188 10.31 -5.59 9.68
CA PHE A 188 10.47 -6.29 10.96
C PHE A 188 10.78 -7.77 10.80
N GLU A 189 10.93 -8.26 9.58
CA GLU A 189 11.40 -9.62 9.35
C GLU A 189 12.72 -9.85 10.12
N GLU A 190 12.80 -10.95 10.86
CA GLU A 190 13.97 -11.23 11.71
C GLU A 190 15.26 -11.32 10.88
N ARG A 191 15.17 -11.94 9.72
CA ARG A 191 16.29 -12.06 8.79
C ARG A 191 16.42 -10.80 7.94
N GLU A 192 17.47 -10.04 8.13
CA GLU A 192 17.69 -8.75 7.45
C GLU A 192 17.56 -8.85 5.92
N GLY A 193 18.05 -9.92 5.31
CA GLY A 193 17.97 -10.14 3.86
C GLY A 193 16.55 -10.24 3.32
N TYR A 194 15.54 -10.50 4.18
CA TYR A 194 14.14 -10.57 3.79
C TYR A 194 13.34 -9.29 4.05
N ARG A 195 13.99 -8.24 4.54
CA ARG A 195 13.39 -6.91 4.73
C ARG A 195 13.32 -6.09 3.45
N TRP A 196 13.87 -6.63 2.35
CA TRP A 196 13.94 -5.98 1.05
C TRP A 196 13.72 -7.01 -0.06
N PHE A 197 13.06 -6.61 -1.13
CA PHE A 197 13.12 -7.32 -2.40
C PHE A 197 14.41 -6.89 -3.11
N PHE A 198 15.28 -7.84 -3.42
CA PHE A 198 16.51 -7.57 -4.15
C PHE A 198 16.36 -8.02 -5.61
N PHE A 199 16.73 -7.13 -6.52
CA PHE A 199 16.84 -7.49 -7.92
C PHE A 199 18.03 -8.45 -8.12
N ASN A 200 17.81 -9.53 -8.83
CA ASN A 200 18.82 -10.55 -9.13
C ASN A 200 19.73 -10.12 -10.32
N GLU A 201 20.48 -11.04 -10.89
CA GLU A 201 21.36 -10.75 -12.04
C GLU A 201 20.66 -10.83 -13.40
N ASN A 202 19.40 -11.27 -13.44
CA ASN A 202 18.67 -11.47 -14.70
C ASN A 202 17.77 -10.25 -14.95
N PRO A 203 18.01 -9.46 -16.01
CA PRO A 203 17.14 -8.36 -16.38
C PRO A 203 15.70 -8.80 -16.62
N ALA A 204 14.76 -8.08 -16.04
CA ALA A 204 13.35 -8.39 -16.13
C ALA A 204 12.47 -7.15 -16.01
N ASN A 205 11.19 -7.26 -16.37
CA ASN A 205 10.16 -6.31 -15.98
C ASN A 205 9.36 -6.93 -14.84
N GLU A 206 9.53 -6.36 -13.65
CA GLU A 206 8.81 -6.79 -12.46
C GLU A 206 7.51 -6.02 -12.36
N HIS A 207 6.38 -6.70 -12.29
CA HIS A 207 5.08 -6.08 -12.11
C HIS A 207 4.52 -6.42 -10.74
N LEU A 208 4.28 -5.40 -9.94
CA LEU A 208 3.56 -5.53 -8.68
C LEU A 208 2.12 -5.03 -8.90
N TYR A 209 1.16 -5.92 -8.71
CA TYR A 209 -0.27 -5.59 -8.73
C TYR A 209 -0.74 -5.40 -7.30
N ILE A 210 -1.02 -4.15 -6.94
CA ILE A 210 -1.51 -3.78 -5.62
C ILE A 210 -3.02 -3.70 -5.71
N VAL A 211 -3.69 -4.47 -4.86
CA VAL A 211 -5.15 -4.60 -4.84
C VAL A 211 -5.68 -4.22 -3.47
N VAL A 212 -6.57 -3.25 -3.42
CA VAL A 212 -7.32 -2.88 -2.22
C VAL A 212 -8.78 -3.20 -2.46
N THR A 213 -9.40 -3.97 -1.55
CA THR A 213 -10.81 -4.34 -1.63
C THR A 213 -11.53 -4.06 -0.33
N ARG A 214 -12.85 -3.81 -0.41
CA ARG A 214 -13.69 -3.66 0.79
C ARG A 214 -14.00 -4.99 1.45
N GLU A 215 -14.08 -6.06 0.66
CA GLU A 215 -14.36 -7.43 1.10
C GLU A 215 -13.23 -8.35 0.64
N PRO A 216 -13.00 -9.48 1.33
CA PRO A 216 -12.00 -10.45 0.92
C PRO A 216 -12.23 -10.94 -0.52
N ILE A 217 -11.16 -11.20 -1.27
CA ILE A 217 -11.27 -11.80 -2.61
C ILE A 217 -11.64 -13.27 -2.44
N PRO A 218 -12.82 -13.71 -2.93
CA PRO A 218 -13.21 -15.12 -2.82
C PRO A 218 -12.18 -16.04 -3.50
N GLY A 219 -11.83 -17.13 -2.83
CA GLY A 219 -10.89 -18.14 -3.34
C GLY A 219 -9.42 -17.85 -3.03
N ILE A 220 -9.07 -16.68 -2.49
CA ILE A 220 -7.73 -16.39 -1.97
C ILE A 220 -7.76 -16.52 -0.45
N PRO A 221 -7.08 -17.53 0.13
CA PRO A 221 -7.05 -17.70 1.57
C PRO A 221 -6.26 -16.59 2.25
N THR A 222 -6.69 -16.18 3.44
CA THR A 222 -6.05 -15.16 4.29
C THR A 222 -6.09 -15.60 5.74
N GLY A 223 -5.31 -14.97 6.62
CA GLY A 223 -5.25 -15.30 8.02
C GLY A 223 -4.92 -16.78 8.27
N ASP A 224 -5.59 -17.39 9.24
CA ASP A 224 -5.42 -18.81 9.60
C ASP A 224 -5.59 -19.77 8.42
N ASP A 225 -6.46 -19.42 7.44
CA ASP A 225 -6.67 -20.27 6.27
C ASP A 225 -5.43 -20.28 5.36
N LEU A 226 -4.76 -19.14 5.20
CA LEU A 226 -3.51 -19.03 4.47
C LEU A 226 -2.40 -19.81 5.18
N VAL A 227 -2.27 -19.64 6.50
CA VAL A 227 -1.28 -20.38 7.30
C VAL A 227 -1.50 -21.88 7.18
N ARG A 228 -2.77 -22.34 7.32
CA ARG A 228 -3.11 -23.76 7.15
C ARG A 228 -2.83 -24.26 5.74
N PHE A 229 -3.09 -23.44 4.73
CA PHE A 229 -2.81 -23.79 3.34
C PHE A 229 -1.31 -23.99 3.12
N CYS A 230 -0.48 -23.04 3.54
CA CYS A 230 0.98 -23.07 3.32
C CYS A 230 1.68 -24.16 4.15
N ASN A 231 1.11 -24.56 5.27
CA ASN A 231 1.66 -25.64 6.11
C ASN A 231 1.36 -27.05 5.60
N LYS A 232 0.51 -27.21 4.56
CA LYS A 232 0.26 -28.52 3.95
C LYS A 232 1.37 -28.87 2.97
N PRO A 233 2.05 -30.02 3.09
CA PRO A 233 3.14 -30.42 2.18
C PRO A 233 2.74 -30.55 0.71
N SER A 234 1.44 -30.73 0.43
CA SER A 234 0.90 -30.82 -0.92
C SER A 234 0.71 -29.48 -1.60
N ASN A 235 0.81 -28.39 -0.87
CA ASN A 235 0.53 -27.05 -1.36
C ASN A 235 1.84 -26.28 -1.60
N SER A 236 1.80 -25.37 -2.56
CA SER A 236 2.91 -24.47 -2.88
C SER A 236 2.63 -23.07 -2.31
N CYS A 237 3.60 -22.48 -1.64
CA CYS A 237 3.60 -21.07 -1.26
C CYS A 237 4.90 -20.41 -1.75
N PRO A 238 4.80 -19.18 -2.33
CA PRO A 238 3.60 -18.34 -2.42
C PRO A 238 2.49 -18.94 -3.29
N ILE A 239 1.25 -18.46 -3.06
CA ILE A 239 0.07 -18.92 -3.80
C ILE A 239 0.07 -18.29 -5.19
N HIS A 240 -0.25 -19.10 -6.19
CA HIS A 240 -0.56 -18.60 -7.54
C HIS A 240 -2.08 -18.40 -7.66
N ALA A 241 -2.49 -17.19 -8.05
CA ALA A 241 -3.90 -16.91 -8.30
C ALA A 241 -4.44 -17.82 -9.42
N SER A 242 -5.66 -18.32 -9.26
CA SER A 242 -6.30 -19.07 -10.34
C SER A 242 -6.49 -18.16 -11.57
N SER A 243 -6.52 -18.75 -12.78
CA SER A 243 -6.74 -17.99 -14.01
C SER A 243 -8.05 -17.17 -13.96
N ALA A 244 -9.08 -17.68 -13.29
CA ALA A 244 -10.36 -17.02 -13.13
C ALA A 244 -10.27 -15.80 -12.19
N ASP A 245 -9.60 -15.94 -11.06
CA ASP A 245 -9.43 -14.84 -10.10
C ASP A 245 -8.48 -13.77 -10.66
N TRP A 246 -7.42 -14.20 -11.34
CA TRP A 246 -6.52 -13.30 -12.04
C TRP A 246 -7.23 -12.50 -13.15
N ALA A 247 -8.13 -13.12 -13.89
CA ALA A 247 -8.93 -12.42 -14.90
C ALA A 247 -9.83 -11.34 -14.27
N LYS A 248 -10.41 -11.59 -13.09
CA LYS A 248 -11.19 -10.57 -12.35
C LYS A 248 -10.32 -9.39 -11.93
N ILE A 249 -9.14 -9.66 -11.37
CA ILE A 249 -8.17 -8.62 -10.96
C ILE A 249 -7.77 -7.78 -12.19
N LYS A 250 -7.42 -8.43 -13.31
CA LYS A 250 -7.08 -7.71 -14.55
C LYS A 250 -8.23 -6.89 -15.12
N THR A 251 -9.47 -7.36 -14.97
CA THR A 251 -10.65 -6.58 -15.38
C THR A 251 -10.77 -5.30 -14.57
N ALA A 252 -10.51 -5.36 -13.26
CA ALA A 252 -10.55 -4.20 -12.38
C ALA A 252 -9.46 -3.16 -12.68
N LEU A 253 -8.32 -3.57 -13.30
CA LEU A 253 -7.29 -2.62 -13.78
C LEU A 253 -7.82 -1.63 -14.83
N ASN A 254 -8.88 -2.01 -15.57
CA ASN A 254 -9.51 -1.15 -16.57
C ASN A 254 -10.47 -0.12 -15.94
N GLY A 255 -10.65 -0.15 -14.62
CA GLY A 255 -11.42 0.85 -13.88
C GLY A 255 -10.84 2.24 -14.04
N ARG A 256 -11.71 3.27 -14.00
CA ARG A 256 -11.24 4.65 -14.04
C ARG A 256 -10.60 5.03 -12.71
N VAL A 257 -9.32 5.32 -12.74
CA VAL A 257 -8.51 5.70 -11.59
C VAL A 257 -7.88 7.06 -11.84
N LYS A 258 -8.02 7.97 -10.90
CA LYS A 258 -7.28 9.24 -10.86
C LYS A 258 -5.93 9.00 -10.23
N VAL A 259 -4.89 9.64 -10.77
CA VAL A 259 -3.50 9.45 -10.32
C VAL A 259 -2.86 10.80 -10.03
N SER A 260 -2.12 10.87 -8.93
CA SER A 260 -1.23 11.99 -8.62
C SER A 260 0.15 11.46 -8.24
N LYS A 261 1.20 11.93 -8.91
CA LYS A 261 2.59 11.55 -8.63
C LYS A 261 3.34 12.72 -7.98
N SER A 262 4.08 12.46 -6.91
CA SER A 262 5.05 13.41 -6.36
C SER A 262 6.24 13.56 -7.30
N LYS A 263 6.87 14.72 -7.26
CA LYS A 263 8.17 14.97 -7.92
C LYS A 263 9.32 14.99 -6.90
N SER A 264 9.01 14.73 -5.62
CA SER A 264 9.98 14.80 -4.52
C SER A 264 10.46 13.40 -4.16
N TYR A 265 11.71 13.13 -4.49
CA TYR A 265 12.40 11.87 -4.20
C TYR A 265 13.73 12.15 -3.48
N GLY A 266 14.37 11.13 -2.96
CA GLY A 266 15.66 11.22 -2.26
C GLY A 266 15.55 11.44 -0.75
N GLN A 267 14.35 11.59 -0.19
CA GLN A 267 14.16 11.74 1.25
C GLN A 267 14.22 10.37 1.93
N THR A 268 14.90 10.31 3.05
CA THR A 268 14.89 9.12 3.91
C THR A 268 13.53 8.97 4.61
N GLN A 269 13.08 7.74 4.78
CA GLN A 269 11.91 7.41 5.58
C GLN A 269 12.03 8.03 6.98
N THR A 270 11.01 8.76 7.41
CA THR A 270 11.01 9.40 8.73
C THR A 270 10.78 8.38 9.84
N LEU A 271 11.18 8.75 11.07
CA LEU A 271 10.88 7.93 12.24
C LEU A 271 9.37 7.75 12.43
N GLY A 272 8.57 8.81 12.18
CA GLY A 272 7.11 8.75 12.31
C GLY A 272 6.48 7.75 11.34
N GLU A 273 6.91 7.71 10.08
CA GLU A 273 6.44 6.71 9.11
C GLU A 273 6.81 5.28 9.52
N ARG A 274 8.03 5.09 10.01
CA ARG A 274 8.49 3.79 10.51
C ARG A 274 7.72 3.33 11.75
N GLU A 275 7.49 4.24 12.70
CA GLU A 275 6.71 3.95 13.90
C GLU A 275 5.24 3.67 13.58
N ALA A 276 4.65 4.39 12.63
CA ALA A 276 3.30 4.13 12.17
C ALA A 276 3.15 2.71 11.63
N THR A 277 4.05 2.28 10.76
CA THR A 277 4.08 0.88 10.26
C THR A 277 4.30 -0.12 11.39
N THR A 278 5.22 0.18 12.33
CA THR A 278 5.60 -0.74 13.41
C THR A 278 4.48 -0.98 14.42
N ARG A 279 3.72 0.06 14.70
CA ARG A 279 2.72 0.07 15.78
C ARG A 279 1.31 -0.04 15.26
N GLY A 280 1.11 -0.12 13.94
CA GLY A 280 -0.22 -0.04 13.33
C GLY A 280 -0.92 1.28 13.65
N LEU A 281 -0.17 2.39 13.69
CA LEU A 281 -0.71 3.71 13.97
C LEU A 281 -1.14 4.39 12.68
N GLY A 282 -2.31 5.00 12.68
CA GLY A 282 -2.76 5.81 11.57
C GLY A 282 -1.87 7.05 11.37
N LEU A 283 -1.62 7.37 10.10
CA LEU A 283 -0.97 8.62 9.71
C LEU A 283 -1.97 9.77 9.82
N ASP A 284 -1.55 10.90 10.36
CA ASP A 284 -2.32 12.14 10.39
C ASP A 284 -1.93 13.07 9.23
N GLN A 285 -2.59 14.24 9.14
CA GLN A 285 -2.35 15.20 8.06
C GLN A 285 -0.96 15.85 8.09
N SER A 286 -0.18 15.69 9.16
CA SER A 286 1.20 16.20 9.25
C SER A 286 2.24 15.20 8.73
N ALA A 287 1.83 13.93 8.57
CA ALA A 287 2.74 12.89 8.09
C ALA A 287 3.13 13.13 6.62
N PRO A 288 4.35 12.71 6.22
CA PRO A 288 4.78 12.85 4.85
C PRO A 288 3.78 12.25 3.85
N GLU A 289 3.63 12.90 2.71
CA GLU A 289 2.74 12.46 1.66
C GLU A 289 3.30 11.22 0.95
N PRO A 290 2.46 10.28 0.50
CA PRO A 290 2.91 9.18 -0.34
C PRO A 290 3.42 9.69 -1.70
N SER A 291 4.39 8.98 -2.29
CA SER A 291 4.97 9.36 -3.57
C SER A 291 3.95 9.32 -4.71
N VAL A 292 3.03 8.37 -4.66
CA VAL A 292 1.94 8.23 -5.65
C VAL A 292 0.64 8.04 -4.90
N VAL A 293 -0.41 8.73 -5.37
CA VAL A 293 -1.80 8.53 -4.92
C VAL A 293 -2.63 8.07 -6.11
N ARG A 294 -3.43 7.04 -5.91
CA ARG A 294 -4.42 6.54 -6.85
C ARG A 294 -5.78 6.46 -6.18
N MET A 295 -6.82 6.92 -6.86
CA MET A 295 -8.19 6.88 -6.33
C MET A 295 -9.17 6.43 -7.41
N ASN A 296 -10.09 5.55 -7.06
CA ASN A 296 -11.21 5.25 -7.94
C ASN A 296 -12.03 6.53 -8.21
N VAL A 297 -12.62 6.61 -9.40
CA VAL A 297 -13.53 7.72 -9.73
C VAL A 297 -14.90 7.50 -9.07
N SER A 298 -15.33 6.24 -8.98
CA SER A 298 -16.63 5.87 -8.42
C SER A 298 -16.55 5.51 -6.94
N THR A 299 -17.53 5.96 -6.16
CA THR A 299 -17.71 5.56 -4.75
C THR A 299 -18.29 4.15 -4.61
N THR A 300 -18.89 3.60 -5.68
CA THR A 300 -19.51 2.27 -5.69
C THR A 300 -18.50 1.16 -5.99
N ASP A 301 -17.30 1.50 -6.43
CA ASP A 301 -16.28 0.51 -6.69
C ASP A 301 -15.83 -0.15 -5.38
N SER A 302 -15.90 -1.49 -5.34
CA SER A 302 -15.48 -2.30 -4.19
C SER A 302 -14.01 -2.73 -4.26
N ILE A 303 -13.34 -2.43 -5.36
CA ILE A 303 -11.96 -2.82 -5.63
C ILE A 303 -11.20 -1.69 -6.32
N LEU A 304 -9.97 -1.46 -5.89
CA LEU A 304 -8.98 -0.65 -6.60
C LEU A 304 -7.80 -1.55 -6.92
N VAL A 305 -7.41 -1.57 -8.19
CA VAL A 305 -6.21 -2.29 -8.64
C VAL A 305 -5.26 -1.31 -9.31
N THR A 306 -3.99 -1.41 -8.99
CA THR A 306 -2.94 -0.64 -9.65
C THR A 306 -1.73 -1.50 -9.92
N THR A 307 -1.00 -1.17 -10.99
CA THR A 307 0.25 -1.82 -11.33
C THR A 307 1.41 -0.87 -11.09
N LEU A 308 2.45 -1.40 -10.45
CA LEU A 308 3.76 -0.78 -10.33
C LEU A 308 4.73 -1.60 -11.17
N ASN A 309 5.32 -0.98 -12.18
CA ASN A 309 6.26 -1.63 -13.09
C ASN A 309 7.67 -1.21 -12.70
N LEU A 310 8.51 -2.18 -12.35
CA LEU A 310 9.90 -1.96 -11.96
C LEU A 310 10.79 -2.53 -13.06
N VAL A 311 11.42 -1.64 -13.82
CA VAL A 311 12.31 -2.04 -14.92
C VAL A 311 13.68 -2.37 -14.35
N HIS A 312 14.07 -3.62 -14.41
CA HIS A 312 15.36 -4.12 -13.96
C HIS A 312 16.25 -4.41 -15.18
N ARG A 313 17.49 -3.87 -15.15
CA ARG A 313 18.46 -3.99 -16.24
C ARG A 313 19.83 -4.41 -15.74
#